data_29814a478736f8f7f91de89441bf35bd
#
_entry.id   29814a478736f8f7f91de89441bf35bd
#
_cell.length_a   1.000
_cell.length_b   1.000
_cell.length_c   1.000
_cell.angle_alpha   90.00
_cell.angle_beta   90.00
_cell.angle_gamma   90.00
#
_symmetry.space_group_name_H-M   'P 1'
#
loop_
_entity.id
_entity.type
_entity.pdbx_description
1 polymer ?
#
loop_
_entity_poly.entity_id
_entity_poly.type
_entity_poly.pdbx_seq_one_letter_code
_entity_poly.pdbx_strand_id
1 'polypeptide(L)'
;MKHIESLAVKYHQEKVGTLSLSADGKVCTFEYANQWLASGFSISPLELPLKPGLFIAKATPFNGNFGIFEDSLPDGYGRYLLHKTLLKEGISDFELSALDRLSIVGNGGMGALTYEPITSIQTGHEIEDFDLLQAKALEVLKEQQDNDAGLLLYNSGNSGGCRPKAIFTNEDGHWLVKFRHTYDPQDMGKQEYHYNEIAKQCGIQVPDFKLVNDKYFACRRFDISPTGERIHVATAGALLNVSLSNPILDYLNLLALTGYLTQSQEDVEEMFRRMVFNYIMDNKDDHCKNFSFLVQKESDGKWHWHLAPAYDLTHCTEGYNGEHATSVNGSGHPTVEDMIAVGVKNKMKEKRCREIYEEVTEQC
;
A
#
# COMPACT_ATOMS: atom_id res chain seq x y z
N MET A 1 7.45 -16.79 22.34
CA MET A 1 7.06 -17.30 21.01
C MET A 1 8.24 -18.05 20.39
N LYS A 2 8.02 -19.12 19.60
CA LYS A 2 9.12 -19.80 18.89
C LYS A 2 9.49 -18.95 17.66
N HIS A 3 10.75 -18.57 17.52
CA HIS A 3 11.23 -17.80 16.38
C HIS A 3 11.13 -18.60 15.07
N ILE A 4 10.78 -17.92 14.01
CA ILE A 4 10.64 -18.47 12.67
C ILE A 4 11.93 -18.23 11.89
N GLU A 5 12.57 -19.32 11.44
CA GLU A 5 13.81 -19.26 10.66
C GLU A 5 13.55 -19.24 9.15
N SER A 6 12.39 -19.76 8.74
CA SER A 6 12.03 -19.88 7.32
C SER A 6 10.52 -19.88 7.13
N LEU A 7 10.04 -19.21 6.06
CA LEU A 7 8.64 -19.14 5.65
C LEU A 7 8.49 -19.62 4.20
N ALA A 8 7.47 -20.41 3.94
CA ALA A 8 6.97 -20.58 2.60
C ALA A 8 6.15 -19.34 2.21
N VAL A 9 6.58 -18.65 1.17
CA VAL A 9 5.82 -17.58 0.53
C VAL A 9 4.93 -18.20 -0.53
N LYS A 10 3.64 -17.93 -0.47
CA LYS A 10 2.65 -18.47 -1.40
C LYS A 10 1.88 -17.35 -2.12
N TYR A 11 1.41 -17.67 -3.30
CA TYR A 11 0.42 -16.93 -4.06
C TYR A 11 -0.75 -17.88 -4.30
N HIS A 12 -1.90 -17.57 -3.72
CA HIS A 12 -3.01 -18.52 -3.61
C HIS A 12 -2.54 -19.83 -2.95
N GLN A 13 -2.62 -20.96 -3.66
CA GLN A 13 -2.19 -22.27 -3.16
C GLN A 13 -0.78 -22.65 -3.63
N GLU A 14 -0.17 -21.86 -4.54
CA GLU A 14 1.13 -22.19 -5.13
C GLU A 14 2.27 -21.59 -4.28
N LYS A 15 3.34 -22.38 -4.10
CA LYS A 15 4.54 -21.90 -3.45
C LYS A 15 5.34 -21.03 -4.42
N VAL A 16 5.45 -19.73 -4.10
CA VAL A 16 6.28 -18.77 -4.83
C VAL A 16 7.77 -19.03 -4.55
N GLY A 17 8.10 -19.22 -3.27
CA GLY A 17 9.48 -19.41 -2.86
C GLY A 17 9.60 -19.61 -1.35
N THR A 18 10.84 -19.54 -0.89
CA THR A 18 11.20 -19.65 0.53
C THR A 18 11.92 -18.39 0.98
N LEU A 19 11.39 -17.75 2.03
CA LEU A 19 12.00 -16.60 2.71
C LEU A 19 12.65 -17.12 3.99
N SER A 20 13.94 -16.85 4.20
CA SER A 20 14.70 -17.31 5.37
C SER A 20 15.54 -16.17 5.94
N LEU A 21 15.93 -16.29 7.22
CA LEU A 21 16.94 -15.41 7.81
C LEU A 21 18.35 -15.91 7.45
N SER A 22 19.28 -14.96 7.27
CA SER A 22 20.70 -15.27 7.23
C SER A 22 21.18 -15.93 8.52
N ALA A 23 22.30 -16.64 8.48
CA ALA A 23 22.83 -17.35 9.65
C ALA A 23 23.09 -16.45 10.88
N ASP A 24 23.34 -15.15 10.65
CA ASP A 24 23.52 -14.15 11.71
C ASP A 24 22.20 -13.45 12.10
N GLY A 25 21.07 -13.82 11.48
CA GLY A 25 19.74 -13.30 11.75
C GLY A 25 19.50 -11.86 11.30
N LYS A 26 20.42 -11.23 10.54
CA LYS A 26 20.37 -9.80 10.25
C LYS A 26 19.62 -9.43 8.99
N VAL A 27 19.63 -10.30 7.98
CA VAL A 27 19.00 -10.03 6.69
C VAL A 27 18.18 -11.23 6.23
N CYS A 28 17.14 -10.95 5.48
CA CYS A 28 16.35 -11.98 4.82
C CYS A 28 17.03 -12.45 3.54
N THR A 29 16.81 -13.71 3.22
CA THR A 29 17.19 -14.33 1.96
C THR A 29 15.95 -14.94 1.32
N PHE A 30 15.86 -14.90 0.00
CA PHE A 30 14.73 -15.44 -0.73
C PHE A 30 15.19 -16.28 -1.92
N GLU A 31 14.53 -17.40 -2.15
CA GLU A 31 14.74 -18.26 -3.30
C GLU A 31 13.38 -18.68 -3.88
N TYR A 32 13.21 -18.49 -5.20
CA TYR A 32 12.02 -18.94 -5.90
C TYR A 32 11.92 -20.47 -5.95
N ALA A 33 10.71 -21.00 -5.84
CA ALA A 33 10.43 -22.41 -6.10
C ALA A 33 10.57 -22.72 -7.60
N ASN A 34 11.14 -23.89 -7.94
CA ASN A 34 11.33 -24.30 -9.33
C ASN A 34 10.02 -24.31 -10.14
N GLN A 35 8.92 -24.71 -9.53
CA GLN A 35 7.62 -24.73 -10.18
C GLN A 35 7.16 -23.30 -10.50
N TRP A 36 7.36 -22.36 -9.58
CA TRP A 36 7.03 -20.94 -9.78
C TRP A 36 7.89 -20.29 -10.87
N LEU A 37 9.17 -20.65 -10.96
CA LEU A 37 10.06 -20.17 -12.03
C LEU A 37 9.56 -20.55 -13.43
N ALA A 38 8.83 -21.65 -13.55
CA ALA A 38 8.34 -22.15 -14.84
C ALA A 38 7.04 -21.46 -15.31
N SER A 39 6.18 -21.00 -14.40
CA SER A 39 4.82 -20.56 -14.74
C SER A 39 4.36 -19.29 -14.02
N GLY A 40 5.13 -18.82 -13.04
CA GLY A 40 4.81 -17.64 -12.23
C GLY A 40 5.29 -16.32 -12.85
N PHE A 41 5.34 -15.33 -12.00
CA PHE A 41 5.83 -13.98 -12.32
C PHE A 41 6.85 -13.51 -11.28
N SER A 42 7.61 -12.46 -11.59
CA SER A 42 8.44 -11.79 -10.60
C SER A 42 7.57 -11.00 -9.64
N ILE A 43 7.64 -11.32 -8.34
CA ILE A 43 6.88 -10.59 -7.29
C ILE A 43 7.44 -9.19 -7.01
N SER A 44 8.66 -8.90 -7.44
CA SER A 44 9.34 -7.60 -7.36
C SER A 44 10.42 -7.52 -8.44
N PRO A 45 10.11 -7.03 -9.65
CA PRO A 45 11.02 -7.12 -10.80
C PRO A 45 12.41 -6.53 -10.61
N LEU A 46 12.52 -5.48 -9.78
CA LEU A 46 13.80 -4.81 -9.53
C LEU A 46 14.65 -5.51 -8.47
N GLU A 47 14.04 -6.07 -7.41
CA GLU A 47 14.77 -6.76 -6.34
C GLU A 47 14.83 -8.28 -6.52
N LEU A 48 13.72 -8.88 -6.95
CA LEU A 48 13.52 -10.31 -7.06
C LEU A 48 13.13 -10.69 -8.50
N PRO A 49 13.98 -10.43 -9.51
CA PRO A 49 13.68 -10.84 -10.88
C PRO A 49 13.44 -12.35 -10.93
N LEU A 50 12.51 -12.79 -11.80
CA LEU A 50 12.14 -14.21 -11.93
C LEU A 50 13.26 -15.02 -12.55
N LYS A 51 14.20 -15.46 -11.73
CA LYS A 51 15.34 -16.32 -12.12
C LYS A 51 15.79 -17.20 -10.95
N PRO A 52 16.45 -18.34 -11.23
CA PRO A 52 17.04 -19.17 -10.18
C PRO A 52 18.13 -18.42 -9.40
N GLY A 53 18.29 -18.80 -8.13
CA GLY A 53 19.35 -18.31 -7.26
C GLY A 53 18.84 -17.74 -5.95
N LEU A 54 19.77 -17.56 -5.02
CA LEU A 54 19.50 -16.97 -3.71
C LEU A 54 19.63 -15.45 -3.82
N PHE A 55 18.56 -14.75 -3.46
CA PHE A 55 18.54 -13.29 -3.30
C PHE A 55 18.81 -12.95 -1.83
N ILE A 56 19.56 -11.88 -1.60
CA ILE A 56 19.90 -11.40 -0.26
C ILE A 56 19.38 -9.98 -0.13
N ALA A 57 18.56 -9.71 0.90
CA ALA A 57 18.03 -8.39 1.16
C ALA A 57 19.12 -7.40 1.57
N LYS A 58 18.92 -6.12 1.26
CA LYS A 58 19.79 -5.05 1.74
C LYS A 58 19.49 -4.76 3.21
N ALA A 59 20.51 -4.32 3.97
CA ALA A 59 20.33 -3.93 5.36
C ALA A 59 19.39 -2.71 5.50
N THR A 60 19.38 -1.80 4.53
CA THR A 60 18.52 -0.61 4.48
C THR A 60 17.74 -0.58 3.16
N PRO A 61 16.56 0.06 3.11
CA PRO A 61 15.88 0.81 4.17
C PRO A 61 14.97 -0.04 5.08
N PHE A 62 14.78 -1.34 4.82
CA PHE A 62 13.78 -2.19 5.47
C PHE A 62 14.39 -3.13 6.53
N ASN A 63 15.46 -2.72 7.20
CA ASN A 63 16.09 -3.48 8.29
C ASN A 63 16.41 -4.93 7.93
N GLY A 64 16.93 -5.14 6.71
CA GLY A 64 17.30 -6.47 6.24
C GLY A 64 16.14 -7.29 5.65
N ASN A 65 14.97 -6.71 5.46
CA ASN A 65 13.86 -7.33 4.73
C ASN A 65 13.82 -6.84 3.27
N PHE A 66 13.13 -7.58 2.39
CA PHE A 66 12.80 -7.11 1.06
C PHE A 66 11.57 -6.21 1.09
N GLY A 67 11.56 -5.17 0.27
CA GLY A 67 10.46 -4.21 0.22
C GLY A 67 9.10 -4.86 -0.04
N ILE A 68 9.05 -5.88 -0.93
CA ILE A 68 7.80 -6.58 -1.24
C ILE A 68 7.21 -7.34 -0.05
N PHE A 69 8.03 -7.87 0.86
CA PHE A 69 7.55 -8.51 2.08
C PHE A 69 7.25 -7.50 3.17
N GLU A 70 7.91 -6.33 3.14
CA GLU A 70 7.56 -5.21 4.03
C GLU A 70 6.18 -4.64 3.73
N ASP A 71 5.74 -4.67 2.46
CA ASP A 71 4.37 -4.27 2.07
C ASP A 71 3.28 -5.15 2.68
N SER A 72 3.61 -6.39 3.04
CA SER A 72 2.66 -7.30 3.71
C SER A 72 2.54 -7.02 5.22
N LEU A 73 3.49 -6.30 5.81
CA LEU A 73 3.46 -5.97 7.23
C LEU A 73 2.53 -4.78 7.50
N PRO A 74 1.80 -4.80 8.62
CA PRO A 74 1.01 -3.64 9.00
C PRO A 74 1.91 -2.44 9.27
N ASP A 75 1.48 -1.26 8.85
CA ASP A 75 2.11 0.01 9.17
C ASP A 75 1.15 0.93 9.93
N GLY A 76 1.62 2.10 10.34
CA GLY A 76 0.84 3.13 11.00
C GLY A 76 -0.10 2.56 12.08
N TYR A 77 -1.40 2.69 11.85
CA TYR A 77 -2.44 2.23 12.78
C TYR A 77 -2.42 0.71 13.01
N GLY A 78 -2.26 -0.09 11.96
CA GLY A 78 -2.19 -1.55 12.09
C GLY A 78 -1.01 -2.01 12.94
N ARG A 79 0.16 -1.40 12.77
CA ARG A 79 1.35 -1.67 13.59
C ARG A 79 1.14 -1.30 15.05
N TYR A 80 0.49 -0.16 15.32
CA TYR A 80 0.14 0.26 16.68
C TYR A 80 -0.78 -0.76 17.37
N LEU A 81 -1.83 -1.23 16.66
CA LEU A 81 -2.74 -2.25 17.18
C LEU A 81 -2.04 -3.59 17.43
N LEU A 82 -1.17 -4.02 16.51
CA LEU A 82 -0.38 -5.24 16.66
C LEU A 82 0.51 -5.15 17.89
N HIS A 83 1.23 -4.05 18.05
CA HIS A 83 2.08 -3.82 19.23
C HIS A 83 1.27 -3.93 20.54
N LYS A 84 0.13 -3.25 20.63
CA LYS A 84 -0.76 -3.31 21.80
C LYS A 84 -1.29 -4.74 22.06
N THR A 85 -1.63 -5.48 21.02
CA THR A 85 -2.12 -6.85 21.11
C THR A 85 -1.02 -7.79 21.63
N LEU A 86 0.19 -7.69 21.09
CA LEU A 86 1.34 -8.50 21.51
C LEU A 86 1.74 -8.23 22.97
N LEU A 87 1.73 -6.96 23.39
CA LEU A 87 2.04 -6.61 24.78
C LEU A 87 1.10 -7.29 25.79
N LYS A 88 -0.18 -7.47 25.44
CA LYS A 88 -1.13 -8.22 26.30
C LYS A 88 -0.77 -9.68 26.45
N GLU A 89 -0.17 -10.28 25.43
CA GLU A 89 0.33 -11.64 25.47
C GLU A 89 1.74 -11.76 26.07
N GLY A 90 2.29 -10.63 26.57
CA GLY A 90 3.64 -10.58 27.13
C GLY A 90 4.75 -10.71 26.09
N ILE A 91 4.45 -10.40 24.82
CA ILE A 91 5.40 -10.44 23.71
C ILE A 91 5.84 -9.02 23.36
N SER A 92 7.16 -8.79 23.35
CA SER A 92 7.74 -7.55 22.88
C SER A 92 7.90 -7.60 21.36
N ASP A 93 7.34 -6.63 20.64
CA ASP A 93 7.48 -6.56 19.17
C ASP A 93 8.91 -6.22 18.73
N PHE A 94 9.75 -5.68 19.62
CA PHE A 94 11.18 -5.43 19.36
C PHE A 94 11.99 -6.72 19.28
N GLU A 95 11.50 -7.82 19.86
CA GLU A 95 12.15 -9.14 19.81
C GLU A 95 11.77 -9.93 18.55
N LEU A 96 10.77 -9.46 17.79
CA LEU A 96 10.28 -10.15 16.60
C LEU A 96 11.12 -9.82 15.37
N SER A 97 11.58 -10.86 14.69
CA SER A 97 12.18 -10.78 13.37
C SER A 97 11.13 -10.39 12.30
N ALA A 98 11.57 -10.05 11.10
CA ALA A 98 10.67 -9.85 9.96
C ALA A 98 9.83 -11.11 9.67
N LEU A 99 10.44 -12.30 9.80
CA LEU A 99 9.75 -13.57 9.57
C LEU A 99 8.71 -13.87 10.65
N ASP A 100 8.98 -13.55 11.89
CA ASP A 100 8.01 -13.70 12.99
C ASP A 100 6.76 -12.82 12.71
N ARG A 101 6.97 -11.57 12.32
CA ARG A 101 5.88 -10.65 11.97
C ARG A 101 5.10 -11.12 10.73
N LEU A 102 5.78 -11.59 9.69
CA LEU A 102 5.12 -12.15 8.49
C LEU A 102 4.34 -13.42 8.83
N SER A 103 4.82 -14.26 9.74
CA SER A 103 4.07 -15.44 10.19
C SER A 103 2.79 -15.07 10.95
N ILE A 104 2.79 -13.94 11.68
CA ILE A 104 1.59 -13.39 12.33
C ILE A 104 0.61 -12.85 11.28
N VAL A 105 1.12 -12.16 10.26
CA VAL A 105 0.29 -11.73 9.11
C VAL A 105 -0.36 -12.92 8.43
N GLY A 106 0.39 -13.99 8.20
CA GLY A 106 -0.09 -15.24 7.62
C GLY A 106 -0.81 -15.03 6.28
N ASN A 107 -2.14 -15.15 6.30
CA ASN A 107 -3.01 -14.93 5.14
C ASN A 107 -3.83 -13.62 5.21
N GLY A 108 -3.63 -12.80 6.24
CA GLY A 108 -4.40 -11.57 6.49
C GLY A 108 -3.84 -10.31 5.83
N GLY A 109 -2.70 -10.38 5.12
CA GLY A 109 -2.07 -9.22 4.47
C GLY A 109 -2.90 -8.63 3.33
N MET A 110 -2.55 -7.42 2.87
CA MET A 110 -3.05 -6.87 1.60
C MET A 110 -2.37 -7.57 0.42
N GLY A 111 -2.99 -7.52 -0.76
CA GLY A 111 -2.51 -8.25 -1.93
C GLY A 111 -2.67 -9.77 -1.79
N ALA A 112 -1.93 -10.57 -2.55
CA ALA A 112 -2.14 -12.01 -2.66
C ALA A 112 -1.05 -12.88 -2.03
N LEU A 113 0.04 -12.31 -1.50
CA LEU A 113 1.08 -13.08 -0.84
C LEU A 113 0.61 -13.55 0.54
N THR A 114 0.91 -14.81 0.86
CA THR A 114 0.65 -15.43 2.16
C THR A 114 1.87 -16.17 2.67
N TYR A 115 1.93 -16.41 3.98
CA TYR A 115 3.13 -16.88 4.67
C TYR A 115 2.82 -18.07 5.55
N GLU A 116 3.59 -19.14 5.43
CA GLU A 116 3.47 -20.35 6.26
C GLU A 116 4.83 -20.75 6.86
N PRO A 117 4.89 -21.15 8.15
CA PRO A 117 3.77 -21.38 9.06
C PRO A 117 3.11 -20.10 9.55
N ILE A 118 1.82 -20.18 9.88
CA ILE A 118 1.06 -19.08 10.50
C ILE A 118 1.23 -19.13 12.00
N THR A 119 1.55 -17.98 12.60
CA THR A 119 1.52 -17.79 14.04
C THR A 119 0.21 -17.10 14.44
N SER A 120 -0.68 -17.83 15.11
CA SER A 120 -1.94 -17.25 15.57
C SER A 120 -1.72 -16.41 16.83
N ILE A 121 -2.27 -15.21 16.84
CA ILE A 121 -2.42 -14.35 18.02
C ILE A 121 -3.90 -14.21 18.33
N GLN A 122 -4.23 -14.02 19.61
CA GLN A 122 -5.62 -13.77 19.99
C GLN A 122 -6.02 -12.38 19.53
N THR A 123 -6.96 -12.32 18.58
CA THR A 123 -7.52 -11.08 18.07
C THR A 123 -8.95 -10.90 18.51
N GLY A 124 -9.93 -10.91 17.63
CA GLY A 124 -11.31 -10.62 17.96
C GLY A 124 -12.28 -11.36 17.05
N HIS A 125 -13.42 -10.74 16.84
CA HIS A 125 -14.45 -11.18 15.94
C HIS A 125 -14.90 -10.01 15.06
N GLU A 126 -15.61 -10.30 14.01
CA GLU A 126 -16.17 -9.30 13.11
C GLU A 126 -17.23 -8.44 13.81
N ILE A 127 -17.19 -7.14 13.56
CA ILE A 127 -18.17 -6.17 14.01
C ILE A 127 -18.72 -5.43 12.80
N GLU A 128 -20.02 -5.48 12.60
CA GLU A 128 -20.70 -4.80 11.50
C GLU A 128 -21.08 -3.34 11.83
N ASP A 129 -21.07 -2.97 13.11
CA ASP A 129 -21.40 -1.61 13.56
C ASP A 129 -20.16 -0.69 13.46
N PHE A 130 -20.13 0.14 12.41
CA PHE A 130 -19.02 1.07 12.15
C PHE A 130 -18.96 2.22 13.16
N ASP A 131 -20.06 2.64 13.75
CA ASP A 131 -20.06 3.67 14.81
C ASP A 131 -19.41 3.11 16.08
N LEU A 132 -19.68 1.85 16.41
CA LEU A 132 -19.02 1.15 17.52
C LEU A 132 -17.52 0.96 17.22
N LEU A 133 -17.13 0.53 16.01
CA LEU A 133 -15.71 0.39 15.63
C LEU A 133 -14.96 1.72 15.72
N GLN A 134 -15.55 2.80 15.22
CA GLN A 134 -14.94 4.13 15.35
C GLN A 134 -14.80 4.57 16.81
N ALA A 135 -15.84 4.36 17.64
CA ALA A 135 -15.78 4.73 19.06
C ALA A 135 -14.63 3.99 19.76
N LYS A 136 -14.53 2.67 19.59
CA LYS A 136 -13.44 1.85 20.13
C LYS A 136 -12.07 2.26 19.61
N ALA A 137 -11.95 2.59 18.32
CA ALA A 137 -10.70 3.07 17.75
C ALA A 137 -10.23 4.38 18.39
N LEU A 138 -11.16 5.31 18.62
CA LEU A 138 -10.86 6.58 19.30
C LEU A 138 -10.48 6.40 20.78
N GLU A 139 -11.09 5.43 21.47
CA GLU A 139 -10.72 5.10 22.85
C GLU A 139 -9.30 4.52 22.94
N VAL A 140 -8.95 3.59 22.04
CA VAL A 140 -7.60 3.01 21.98
C VAL A 140 -6.55 4.07 21.61
N LEU A 141 -6.85 4.96 20.66
CA LEU A 141 -5.95 6.05 20.26
C LEU A 141 -5.74 7.10 21.36
N LYS A 142 -6.72 7.29 22.25
CA LYS A 142 -6.60 8.17 23.42
C LYS A 142 -5.93 7.49 24.62
N GLU A 143 -5.49 6.26 24.46
CA GLU A 143 -4.92 5.42 25.52
C GLU A 143 -5.85 5.20 26.73
N GLN A 144 -7.16 5.38 26.53
CA GLN A 144 -8.17 5.22 27.57
C GLN A 144 -8.51 3.76 27.84
N GLN A 145 -8.42 2.91 26.80
CA GLN A 145 -8.64 1.46 26.90
C GLN A 145 -7.79 0.72 25.87
N ASP A 146 -6.94 -0.20 26.31
CA ASP A 146 -6.16 -1.08 25.41
C ASP A 146 -6.88 -2.40 25.09
N ASN A 147 -8.05 -2.65 25.72
CA ASN A 147 -8.70 -3.95 25.65
C ASN A 147 -9.21 -4.30 24.23
N ASP A 148 -9.50 -3.33 23.41
CA ASP A 148 -10.07 -3.52 22.08
C ASP A 148 -9.03 -3.56 20.95
N ALA A 149 -7.72 -3.46 21.25
CA ALA A 149 -6.69 -3.43 20.20
C ALA A 149 -6.72 -4.68 19.30
N GLY A 150 -6.84 -5.88 19.86
CA GLY A 150 -6.94 -7.13 19.11
C GLY A 150 -8.22 -7.21 18.26
N LEU A 151 -9.35 -6.72 18.80
CA LEU A 151 -10.61 -6.64 18.09
C LEU A 151 -10.52 -5.70 16.87
N LEU A 152 -9.91 -4.52 17.06
CA LEU A 152 -9.70 -3.55 16.00
C LEU A 152 -8.71 -4.04 14.96
N LEU A 153 -7.64 -4.76 15.38
CA LEU A 153 -6.69 -5.38 14.48
C LEU A 153 -7.37 -6.43 13.59
N TYR A 154 -8.25 -7.26 14.17
CA TYR A 154 -9.03 -8.25 13.41
C TYR A 154 -9.89 -7.58 12.34
N ASN A 155 -10.63 -6.51 12.69
CA ASN A 155 -11.53 -5.82 11.76
C ASN A 155 -10.81 -4.94 10.73
N SER A 156 -9.61 -4.42 11.05
CA SER A 156 -8.82 -3.61 10.11
C SER A 156 -8.00 -4.45 9.13
N GLY A 157 -7.80 -5.72 9.42
CA GLY A 157 -6.80 -6.52 8.71
C GLY A 157 -5.40 -5.89 8.81
N ASN A 158 -4.49 -6.31 7.95
CA ASN A 158 -3.14 -5.72 7.84
C ASN A 158 -3.10 -4.59 6.79
N SER A 159 -4.16 -3.77 6.72
CA SER A 159 -4.20 -2.62 5.81
C SER A 159 -3.25 -1.52 6.28
N GLY A 160 -2.52 -0.90 5.35
CA GLY A 160 -1.59 0.19 5.63
C GLY A 160 -2.24 1.52 6.00
N GLY A 161 -1.42 2.51 6.39
CA GLY A 161 -1.82 3.88 6.70
C GLY A 161 -2.09 4.15 8.18
N CYS A 162 -2.16 5.45 8.53
CA CYS A 162 -2.19 5.92 9.92
C CYS A 162 -3.61 6.00 10.52
N ARG A 163 -4.64 6.14 9.68
CA ARG A 163 -6.03 6.29 10.16
C ARG A 163 -6.67 4.95 10.48
N PRO A 164 -7.56 4.89 11.49
CA PRO A 164 -8.37 3.72 11.77
C PRO A 164 -9.22 3.32 10.56
N LYS A 165 -9.39 2.02 10.37
CA LYS A 165 -10.14 1.48 9.25
C LYS A 165 -10.70 0.10 9.58
N ALA A 166 -11.66 -0.34 8.78
CA ALA A 166 -12.18 -1.69 8.80
C ALA A 166 -12.35 -2.24 7.40
N ILE A 167 -12.21 -3.56 7.26
CA ILE A 167 -12.52 -4.30 6.04
C ILE A 167 -13.86 -4.99 6.25
N PHE A 168 -14.74 -4.89 5.27
CA PHE A 168 -16.00 -5.62 5.29
C PHE A 168 -16.35 -6.15 3.89
N THR A 169 -17.15 -7.19 3.87
CA THR A 169 -17.64 -7.82 2.64
C THR A 169 -19.15 -7.84 2.66
N ASN A 170 -19.78 -7.43 1.56
CA ASN A 170 -21.20 -7.52 1.36
C ASN A 170 -21.51 -8.03 -0.07
N GLU A 171 -22.79 -8.01 -0.47
CA GLU A 171 -23.22 -8.42 -1.82
C GLU A 171 -22.57 -7.59 -2.94
N ASP A 172 -22.21 -6.32 -2.67
CA ASP A 172 -21.54 -5.43 -3.63
C ASP A 172 -20.04 -5.71 -3.76
N GLY A 173 -19.42 -6.50 -2.87
CA GLY A 173 -18.02 -6.85 -2.91
C GLY A 173 -17.24 -6.56 -1.61
N HIS A 174 -15.92 -6.39 -1.77
CA HIS A 174 -14.98 -6.20 -0.66
C HIS A 174 -14.61 -4.72 -0.54
N TRP A 175 -14.80 -4.17 0.66
CA TRP A 175 -14.66 -2.74 0.93
C TRP A 175 -13.69 -2.48 2.07
N LEU A 176 -13.01 -1.35 2.01
CA LEU A 176 -12.25 -0.77 3.11
C LEU A 176 -12.94 0.52 3.52
N VAL A 177 -13.35 0.59 4.79
CA VAL A 177 -13.96 1.78 5.42
C VAL A 177 -12.92 2.50 6.23
N LYS A 178 -12.84 3.82 6.11
CA LYS A 178 -11.95 4.66 6.89
C LYS A 178 -12.72 5.40 7.99
N PHE A 179 -12.10 5.46 9.15
CA PHE A 179 -12.58 6.21 10.30
C PHE A 179 -11.65 7.39 10.59
N ARG A 180 -12.18 8.43 11.20
CA ARG A 180 -11.36 9.58 11.60
C ARG A 180 -10.39 9.22 12.72
N HIS A 181 -9.24 9.87 12.74
CA HIS A 181 -8.33 9.90 13.89
C HIS A 181 -8.80 10.93 14.94
N THR A 182 -8.16 10.99 16.10
CA THR A 182 -8.51 11.92 17.18
C THR A 182 -8.34 13.40 16.80
N TYR A 183 -7.44 13.71 15.89
CA TYR A 183 -7.17 15.06 15.39
C TYR A 183 -7.93 15.41 14.10
N ASP A 184 -8.56 14.45 13.45
CA ASP A 184 -9.32 14.69 12.22
C ASP A 184 -10.66 15.40 12.51
N PRO A 185 -11.17 16.20 11.57
CA PRO A 185 -12.48 16.80 11.67
C PRO A 185 -13.60 15.74 11.66
N GLN A 186 -14.81 16.14 12.10
CA GLN A 186 -15.95 15.22 12.19
C GLN A 186 -16.42 14.69 10.83
N ASP A 187 -16.24 15.47 9.79
CA ASP A 187 -16.67 15.22 8.42
C ASP A 187 -15.56 14.68 7.50
N MET A 188 -14.47 14.17 8.10
CA MET A 188 -13.30 13.66 7.35
C MET A 188 -13.69 12.67 6.22
N GLY A 189 -14.66 11.78 6.47
CA GLY A 189 -15.12 10.84 5.46
C GLY A 189 -15.81 11.52 4.27
N LYS A 190 -16.58 12.62 4.52
CA LYS A 190 -17.19 13.40 3.44
C LYS A 190 -16.15 14.20 2.67
N GLN A 191 -15.11 14.70 3.33
CA GLN A 191 -14.01 15.40 2.68
C GLN A 191 -13.26 14.44 1.74
N GLU A 192 -12.92 13.23 2.21
CA GLU A 192 -12.24 12.23 1.38
C GLU A 192 -13.13 11.78 0.20
N TYR A 193 -14.44 11.63 0.41
CA TYR A 193 -15.38 11.34 -0.65
C TYR A 193 -15.36 12.45 -1.73
N HIS A 194 -15.42 13.71 -1.34
CA HIS A 194 -15.37 14.84 -2.27
C HIS A 194 -14.06 14.91 -3.06
N TYR A 195 -12.92 14.65 -2.41
CA TYR A 195 -11.62 14.58 -3.08
C TYR A 195 -11.58 13.49 -4.17
N ASN A 196 -12.18 12.34 -3.90
CA ASN A 196 -12.28 11.26 -4.88
C ASN A 196 -13.24 11.60 -6.03
N GLU A 197 -14.30 12.39 -5.77
CA GLU A 197 -15.17 12.91 -6.84
C GLU A 197 -14.39 13.87 -7.77
N ILE A 198 -13.64 14.81 -7.22
CA ILE A 198 -12.79 15.72 -8.01
C ILE A 198 -11.74 14.92 -8.78
N ALA A 199 -11.04 13.99 -8.17
CA ALA A 199 -10.06 13.15 -8.84
C ALA A 199 -10.67 12.42 -10.05
N LYS A 200 -11.87 11.86 -9.88
CA LYS A 200 -12.61 11.22 -10.98
C LYS A 200 -12.98 12.20 -12.10
N GLN A 201 -13.37 13.44 -11.76
CA GLN A 201 -13.63 14.52 -12.74
C GLN A 201 -12.37 14.92 -13.49
N CYS A 202 -11.21 14.92 -12.82
CA CYS A 202 -9.90 15.10 -13.44
C CYS A 202 -9.46 13.93 -14.35
N GLY A 203 -10.26 12.88 -14.47
CA GLY A 203 -9.96 11.70 -15.28
C GLY A 203 -9.01 10.70 -14.60
N ILE A 204 -8.76 10.84 -13.29
CA ILE A 204 -7.96 9.89 -12.51
C ILE A 204 -8.78 8.62 -12.25
N GLN A 205 -8.15 7.47 -12.46
CA GLN A 205 -8.76 6.19 -12.14
C GLN A 205 -8.72 5.97 -10.63
N VAL A 206 -9.88 6.00 -9.98
CA VAL A 206 -10.07 5.70 -8.56
C VAL A 206 -10.91 4.42 -8.41
N PRO A 207 -10.76 3.65 -7.31
CA PRO A 207 -11.67 2.54 -7.03
C PRO A 207 -13.13 3.04 -6.91
N ASP A 208 -14.10 2.15 -7.04
CA ASP A 208 -15.46 2.49 -6.62
C ASP A 208 -15.47 2.95 -5.17
N PHE A 209 -16.17 4.02 -4.87
CA PHE A 209 -16.25 4.57 -3.53
C PHE A 209 -17.68 4.99 -3.17
N LYS A 210 -17.97 5.03 -1.88
CA LYS A 210 -19.27 5.44 -1.34
C LYS A 210 -19.13 6.01 0.07
N LEU A 211 -20.17 6.72 0.53
CA LEU A 211 -20.34 7.04 1.94
C LEU A 211 -21.21 5.97 2.60
N VAL A 212 -20.67 5.36 3.67
CA VAL A 212 -21.45 4.45 4.53
C VAL A 212 -21.99 5.28 5.70
N ASN A 213 -23.28 5.07 6.03
CA ASN A 213 -24.00 5.81 7.05
C ASN A 213 -23.94 7.34 6.85
N ASP A 214 -23.81 7.83 5.60
CA ASP A 214 -23.63 9.24 5.24
C ASP A 214 -22.48 9.93 5.99
N LYS A 215 -21.46 9.17 6.41
CA LYS A 215 -20.41 9.62 7.30
C LYS A 215 -19.03 9.04 6.97
N TYR A 216 -18.95 7.76 6.67
CA TYR A 216 -17.68 7.05 6.50
C TYR A 216 -17.34 6.89 5.03
N PHE A 217 -16.15 7.32 4.64
CA PHE A 217 -15.63 7.00 3.32
C PHE A 217 -15.32 5.51 3.22
N ALA A 218 -15.81 4.88 2.18
CA ALA A 218 -15.51 3.50 1.85
C ALA A 218 -15.08 3.40 0.40
N CYS A 219 -13.99 2.66 0.14
CA CYS A 219 -13.55 2.34 -1.21
C CYS A 219 -13.49 0.84 -1.42
N ARG A 220 -13.78 0.41 -2.66
CA ARG A 220 -13.69 -0.99 -3.05
C ARG A 220 -12.23 -1.44 -3.06
N ARG A 221 -11.94 -2.61 -2.54
CA ARG A 221 -10.61 -3.20 -2.61
C ARG A 221 -10.29 -3.61 -4.05
N PHE A 222 -9.26 -3.01 -4.62
CA PHE A 222 -8.77 -3.30 -5.96
C PHE A 222 -7.82 -4.52 -6.02
N ASP A 223 -7.34 -4.96 -4.86
CA ASP A 223 -6.51 -6.15 -4.69
C ASP A 223 -7.33 -7.45 -4.57
N ILE A 224 -8.63 -7.38 -4.82
CA ILE A 224 -9.54 -8.51 -4.89
C ILE A 224 -10.35 -8.41 -6.19
N SER A 225 -10.30 -9.46 -6.98
CA SER A 225 -11.05 -9.55 -8.24
C SER A 225 -12.57 -9.62 -7.99
N PRO A 226 -13.41 -9.40 -9.00
CA PRO A 226 -14.85 -9.61 -8.89
C PRO A 226 -15.25 -11.05 -8.52
N THR A 227 -14.37 -12.03 -8.78
CA THR A 227 -14.55 -13.43 -8.41
C THR A 227 -14.09 -13.76 -6.98
N GLY A 228 -13.56 -12.77 -6.24
CA GLY A 228 -13.06 -12.94 -4.88
C GLY A 228 -11.61 -13.42 -4.81
N GLU A 229 -10.91 -13.53 -5.93
CA GLU A 229 -9.50 -13.90 -5.96
C GLU A 229 -8.60 -12.71 -5.60
N ARG A 230 -7.60 -12.95 -4.79
CA ARG A 230 -6.63 -11.92 -4.39
C ARG A 230 -5.63 -11.66 -5.52
N ILE A 231 -5.32 -10.40 -5.74
CA ILE A 231 -4.39 -9.94 -6.78
C ILE A 231 -3.09 -9.51 -6.12
N HIS A 232 -1.95 -9.87 -6.72
CA HIS A 232 -0.65 -9.41 -6.23
C HIS A 232 -0.53 -7.90 -6.39
N VAL A 233 -0.14 -7.23 -5.30
CA VAL A 233 0.07 -5.77 -5.24
C VAL A 233 1.48 -5.50 -4.74
N ALA A 234 2.13 -4.50 -5.32
CA ALA A 234 3.40 -3.98 -4.84
C ALA A 234 3.37 -2.44 -4.85
N THR A 235 3.79 -1.81 -3.77
CA THR A 235 3.92 -0.34 -3.73
C THR A 235 5.18 0.13 -4.45
N ALA A 236 5.19 1.39 -4.88
CA ALA A 236 6.38 2.03 -5.42
C ALA A 236 7.52 2.02 -4.38
N GLY A 237 7.19 2.17 -3.09
CA GLY A 237 8.16 2.08 -2.01
C GLY A 237 8.87 0.73 -1.96
N ALA A 238 8.10 -0.35 -2.03
CA ALA A 238 8.65 -1.71 -2.07
C ALA A 238 9.50 -1.96 -3.31
N LEU A 239 9.02 -1.53 -4.47
CA LEU A 239 9.69 -1.76 -5.76
C LEU A 239 10.97 -0.96 -5.93
N LEU A 240 11.01 0.29 -5.43
CA LEU A 240 12.15 1.19 -5.53
C LEU A 240 13.07 1.15 -4.31
N ASN A 241 12.76 0.35 -3.29
CA ASN A 241 13.50 0.31 -2.02
C ASN A 241 13.49 1.68 -1.30
N VAL A 242 12.33 2.31 -1.23
CA VAL A 242 12.10 3.58 -0.53
C VAL A 242 11.15 3.36 0.64
N SER A 243 11.55 3.77 1.84
CA SER A 243 10.72 3.64 3.04
C SER A 243 10.07 4.97 3.44
N LEU A 244 9.00 4.89 4.24
CA LEU A 244 8.36 6.08 4.82
C LEU A 244 9.28 6.86 5.77
N SER A 245 10.24 6.19 6.42
CA SER A 245 11.20 6.83 7.31
C SER A 245 12.29 7.61 6.57
N ASN A 246 12.47 7.35 5.28
CA ASN A 246 13.41 8.06 4.39
C ASN A 246 12.75 8.26 3.02
N PRO A 247 11.80 9.19 2.89
CA PRO A 247 10.99 9.38 1.69
C PRO A 247 11.76 10.17 0.63
N ILE A 248 12.66 9.49 -0.08
CA ILE A 248 13.46 10.06 -1.19
C ILE A 248 12.84 9.70 -2.54
N LEU A 249 11.53 9.88 -2.70
CA LEU A 249 10.85 9.63 -3.96
C LEU A 249 10.76 10.91 -4.78
N ASP A 250 10.86 10.77 -6.10
CA ASP A 250 10.60 11.82 -7.08
C ASP A 250 9.67 11.28 -8.16
N TYR A 251 8.73 12.10 -8.62
CA TYR A 251 7.80 11.72 -9.69
C TYR A 251 8.52 11.37 -11.00
N LEU A 252 9.73 11.88 -11.22
CA LEU A 252 10.56 11.45 -12.34
C LEU A 252 10.82 9.94 -12.30
N ASN A 253 11.19 9.43 -11.12
CA ASN A 253 11.43 8.00 -10.92
C ASN A 253 10.13 7.18 -10.89
N LEU A 254 9.05 7.77 -10.37
CA LEU A 254 7.75 7.11 -10.31
C LEU A 254 7.14 6.91 -11.69
N LEU A 255 7.20 7.93 -12.58
CA LEU A 255 6.77 7.78 -13.97
C LEU A 255 7.65 6.78 -14.73
N ALA A 256 8.97 6.81 -14.48
CA ALA A 256 9.91 5.84 -15.08
C ALA A 256 9.59 4.39 -14.65
N LEU A 257 9.31 4.18 -13.35
CA LEU A 257 8.88 2.89 -12.83
C LEU A 257 7.57 2.43 -13.48
N THR A 258 6.59 3.34 -13.60
CA THR A 258 5.31 3.06 -14.24
C THR A 258 5.52 2.56 -15.67
N GLY A 259 6.24 3.32 -16.50
CA GLY A 259 6.51 2.92 -17.88
C GLY A 259 7.34 1.63 -18.01
N TYR A 260 8.25 1.37 -17.05
CA TYR A 260 9.03 0.13 -17.02
C TYR A 260 8.16 -1.09 -16.72
N LEU A 261 7.29 -1.00 -15.73
CA LEU A 261 6.47 -2.12 -15.26
C LEU A 261 5.32 -2.40 -16.22
N THR A 262 4.53 -1.38 -16.54
CA THR A 262 3.27 -1.56 -17.28
C THR A 262 3.48 -1.59 -18.79
N GLN A 263 4.57 -1.04 -19.28
CA GLN A 263 4.84 -0.84 -20.71
C GLN A 263 3.71 -0.10 -21.43
N SER A 264 2.94 0.70 -20.69
CA SER A 264 1.78 1.46 -21.13
C SER A 264 2.08 2.96 -21.03
N GLN A 265 1.95 3.66 -22.17
CA GLN A 265 2.06 5.11 -22.18
C GLN A 265 0.84 5.76 -21.51
N GLU A 266 -0.32 5.13 -21.57
CA GLU A 266 -1.54 5.59 -20.90
C GLU A 266 -1.36 5.59 -19.36
N ASP A 267 -0.70 4.57 -18.80
CA ASP A 267 -0.40 4.52 -17.36
C ASP A 267 0.63 5.59 -16.95
N VAL A 268 1.58 5.92 -17.82
CA VAL A 268 2.52 7.02 -17.58
C VAL A 268 1.78 8.36 -17.59
N GLU A 269 0.83 8.59 -18.51
CA GLU A 269 -0.01 9.78 -18.53
C GLU A 269 -0.92 9.86 -17.31
N GLU A 270 -1.49 8.73 -16.88
CA GLU A 270 -2.27 8.63 -15.64
C GLU A 270 -1.43 8.99 -14.41
N MET A 271 -0.20 8.48 -14.30
CA MET A 271 0.70 8.83 -13.20
C MET A 271 1.11 10.32 -13.24
N PHE A 272 1.31 10.87 -14.42
CA PHE A 272 1.55 12.32 -14.61
C PHE A 272 0.34 13.13 -14.13
N ARG A 273 -0.88 12.70 -14.47
CA ARG A 273 -2.14 13.33 -14.04
C ARG A 273 -2.26 13.33 -12.52
N ARG A 274 -1.93 12.22 -11.85
CA ARG A 274 -1.90 12.11 -10.37
C ARG A 274 -0.88 13.06 -9.74
N MET A 275 0.30 13.21 -10.34
CA MET A 275 1.29 14.19 -9.90
C MET A 275 0.70 15.61 -9.92
N VAL A 276 0.11 16.03 -11.04
CA VAL A 276 -0.50 17.36 -11.18
C VAL A 276 -1.62 17.55 -10.17
N PHE A 277 -2.52 16.56 -10.01
CA PHE A 277 -3.61 16.58 -9.04
C PHE A 277 -3.12 16.75 -7.61
N ASN A 278 -2.15 15.93 -7.18
CA ASN A 278 -1.63 15.98 -5.82
C ASN A 278 -1.06 17.37 -5.48
N TYR A 279 -0.37 18.00 -6.43
CA TYR A 279 0.20 19.34 -6.21
C TYR A 279 -0.85 20.45 -6.26
N ILE A 280 -1.84 20.39 -7.14
CA ILE A 280 -2.92 21.42 -7.22
C ILE A 280 -3.84 21.31 -6.00
N MET A 281 -4.13 20.09 -5.54
CA MET A 281 -5.08 19.82 -4.45
C MET A 281 -4.43 19.76 -3.07
N ASP A 282 -3.14 20.12 -2.93
CA ASP A 282 -2.40 20.05 -1.67
C ASP A 282 -2.50 18.66 -0.96
N ASN A 283 -2.45 17.58 -1.74
CA ASN A 283 -2.31 16.24 -1.18
C ASN A 283 -0.82 15.95 -0.91
N LYS A 284 -0.28 16.55 0.16
CA LYS A 284 1.14 16.44 0.51
C LYS A 284 1.53 15.12 1.16
N ASP A 285 0.56 14.24 1.43
CA ASP A 285 0.82 12.87 1.91
C ASP A 285 1.02 11.88 0.75
N ASP A 286 1.54 12.36 -0.39
CA ASP A 286 1.81 11.61 -1.61
C ASP A 286 3.08 10.75 -1.51
N HIS A 287 3.17 9.94 -0.46
CA HIS A 287 4.34 9.12 -0.15
C HIS A 287 4.39 7.82 -0.99
N CYS A 288 5.55 7.16 -0.97
CA CYS A 288 5.88 6.00 -1.80
C CYS A 288 4.92 4.79 -1.65
N LYS A 289 4.17 4.68 -0.56
CA LYS A 289 3.16 3.63 -0.34
C LYS A 289 1.78 3.97 -0.90
N ASN A 290 1.54 5.21 -1.38
CA ASN A 290 0.28 5.62 -1.99
C ASN A 290 0.24 5.40 -3.51
N PHE A 291 1.28 4.79 -4.05
CA PHE A 291 1.37 4.38 -5.46
C PHE A 291 1.62 2.89 -5.54
N SER A 292 0.72 2.14 -6.17
CA SER A 292 0.80 0.69 -6.25
C SER A 292 0.63 0.18 -7.68
N PHE A 293 1.10 -1.04 -7.86
CA PHE A 293 1.00 -1.78 -9.12
C PHE A 293 0.42 -3.16 -8.86
N LEU A 294 -0.34 -3.66 -9.82
CA LEU A 294 -1.04 -4.94 -9.78
C LEU A 294 -0.43 -5.90 -10.78
N VAL A 295 -0.45 -7.20 -10.46
CA VAL A 295 -0.08 -8.24 -11.42
C VAL A 295 -1.31 -9.09 -11.73
N GLN A 296 -1.66 -9.16 -13.01
CA GLN A 296 -2.79 -9.96 -13.47
C GLN A 296 -2.36 -10.82 -14.65
N LYS A 297 -2.98 -12.00 -14.76
CA LYS A 297 -2.82 -12.86 -15.91
C LYS A 297 -3.88 -12.49 -16.94
N GLU A 298 -3.43 -12.09 -18.13
CA GLU A 298 -4.31 -11.65 -19.19
C GLU A 298 -4.75 -12.80 -20.12
N SER A 299 -5.59 -12.45 -21.10
CA SER A 299 -6.14 -13.39 -22.08
C SER A 299 -5.08 -14.05 -22.98
N ASP A 300 -3.89 -13.44 -23.08
CA ASP A 300 -2.72 -14.01 -23.78
C ASP A 300 -2.01 -15.11 -22.96
N GLY A 301 -2.49 -15.35 -21.73
CA GLY A 301 -1.92 -16.32 -20.79
C GLY A 301 -0.67 -15.85 -20.07
N LYS A 302 -0.23 -14.60 -20.26
CA LYS A 302 0.94 -14.02 -19.61
C LYS A 302 0.57 -13.13 -18.43
N TRP A 303 1.54 -12.91 -17.57
CA TRP A 303 1.42 -12.00 -16.43
C TRP A 303 1.85 -10.59 -16.82
N HIS A 304 1.00 -9.63 -16.55
CA HIS A 304 1.23 -8.22 -16.84
C HIS A 304 1.12 -7.36 -15.57
N TRP A 305 1.96 -6.34 -15.48
CA TRP A 305 1.88 -5.32 -14.46
C TRP A 305 0.97 -4.19 -14.94
N HIS A 306 0.12 -3.70 -14.07
CA HIS A 306 -0.80 -2.59 -14.30
C HIS A 306 -0.65 -1.56 -13.19
N LEU A 307 -0.89 -0.30 -13.50
CA LEU A 307 -1.01 0.72 -12.48
C LEU A 307 -2.30 0.48 -11.68
N ALA A 308 -2.20 0.42 -10.35
CA ALA A 308 -3.39 0.33 -9.50
C ALA A 308 -4.21 1.63 -9.57
N PRO A 309 -5.52 1.58 -9.33
CA PRO A 309 -6.31 2.81 -9.12
C PRO A 309 -5.69 3.68 -8.04
N ALA A 310 -5.86 5.00 -8.13
CA ALA A 310 -5.37 5.94 -7.12
C ALA A 310 -6.18 5.80 -5.83
N TYR A 311 -5.52 5.87 -4.70
CA TYR A 311 -6.12 5.77 -3.36
C TYR A 311 -5.41 6.71 -2.39
N ASP A 312 -5.98 6.90 -1.20
CA ASP A 312 -5.50 7.84 -0.20
C ASP A 312 -5.38 9.28 -0.75
N LEU A 313 -6.35 9.67 -1.60
CA LEU A 313 -6.48 11.02 -2.11
C LEU A 313 -7.22 11.86 -1.06
N THR A 314 -6.49 12.74 -0.39
CA THR A 314 -7.04 13.56 0.70
C THR A 314 -6.31 14.89 0.78
N HIS A 315 -6.98 15.91 1.31
CA HIS A 315 -6.30 17.17 1.63
C HIS A 315 -5.34 16.97 2.80
N CYS A 316 -4.08 17.22 2.58
CA CYS A 316 -3.05 17.14 3.60
C CYS A 316 -2.03 18.26 3.39
N THR A 317 -2.17 19.33 4.15
CA THR A 317 -1.26 20.50 4.04
C THR A 317 0.00 20.37 4.87
N GLU A 318 0.03 19.46 5.84
CA GLU A 318 1.17 19.32 6.76
C GLU A 318 2.36 18.64 6.10
N GLY A 319 2.13 17.54 5.36
CA GLY A 319 3.15 16.81 4.60
C GLY A 319 4.46 16.56 5.37
N TYR A 320 5.56 16.52 4.66
CA TYR A 320 6.91 16.46 5.22
C TYR A 320 7.46 17.89 5.41
N ASN A 321 7.42 18.43 6.63
CA ASN A 321 7.83 19.82 6.92
C ASN A 321 7.12 20.88 6.05
N GLY A 322 5.86 20.62 5.68
CA GLY A 322 5.08 21.49 4.80
C GLY A 322 5.29 21.27 3.30
N GLU A 323 6.12 20.30 2.91
CA GLU A 323 6.36 19.91 1.53
C GLU A 323 5.66 18.59 1.18
N HIS A 324 5.54 18.29 -0.12
CA HIS A 324 5.10 17.00 -0.59
C HIS A 324 6.08 15.89 -0.20
N ALA A 325 5.59 14.70 0.08
CA ALA A 325 6.43 13.53 0.35
C ALA A 325 7.18 13.06 -0.91
N THR A 326 6.67 13.38 -2.11
CA THR A 326 7.29 13.07 -3.40
C THR A 326 7.64 14.37 -4.13
N SER A 327 8.93 14.57 -4.44
CA SER A 327 9.42 15.74 -5.17
C SER A 327 9.09 15.65 -6.67
N VAL A 328 9.17 16.78 -7.38
CA VAL A 328 9.04 16.86 -8.83
C VAL A 328 10.31 17.46 -9.41
N ASN A 329 11.01 16.70 -10.24
CA ASN A 329 12.26 17.12 -10.87
C ASN A 329 13.32 17.61 -9.86
N GLY A 330 13.34 17.01 -8.66
CA GLY A 330 14.22 17.36 -7.56
C GLY A 330 13.77 18.57 -6.72
N SER A 331 12.57 19.11 -6.98
CA SER A 331 12.01 20.26 -6.26
C SER A 331 10.86 19.85 -5.34
N GLY A 332 10.83 20.35 -4.11
CA GLY A 332 9.67 20.29 -3.21
C GLY A 332 8.62 21.36 -3.52
N HIS A 333 9.01 22.40 -4.28
CA HIS A 333 8.13 23.49 -4.75
C HIS A 333 8.26 23.63 -6.28
N PRO A 334 7.74 22.67 -7.08
CA PRO A 334 7.92 22.66 -8.51
C PRO A 334 7.13 23.76 -9.19
N THR A 335 7.68 24.24 -10.29
CA THR A 335 6.97 25.04 -11.27
C THR A 335 6.20 24.13 -12.23
N VAL A 336 5.30 24.72 -13.02
CA VAL A 336 4.62 24.01 -14.13
C VAL A 336 5.65 23.39 -15.09
N GLU A 337 6.73 24.14 -15.38
CA GLU A 337 7.78 23.66 -16.28
C GLU A 337 8.57 22.47 -15.70
N ASP A 338 8.72 22.38 -14.37
CA ASP A 338 9.28 21.19 -13.72
C ASP A 338 8.40 19.96 -13.91
N MET A 339 7.09 20.12 -13.77
CA MET A 339 6.12 19.04 -14.01
C MET A 339 6.18 18.59 -15.48
N ILE A 340 6.13 19.54 -16.41
CA ILE A 340 6.24 19.26 -17.85
C ILE A 340 7.54 18.52 -18.16
N ALA A 341 8.67 18.97 -17.57
CA ALA A 341 9.97 18.34 -17.76
C ALA A 341 9.98 16.86 -17.28
N VAL A 342 9.29 16.53 -16.18
CA VAL A 342 9.13 15.15 -15.71
C VAL A 342 8.40 14.29 -16.75
N GLY A 343 7.29 14.79 -17.32
CA GLY A 343 6.56 14.08 -18.37
C GLY A 343 7.42 13.86 -19.63
N VAL A 344 8.09 14.91 -20.10
CA VAL A 344 8.95 14.85 -21.31
C VAL A 344 10.11 13.87 -21.12
N LYS A 345 10.80 13.88 -19.96
CA LYS A 345 11.85 12.92 -19.64
C LYS A 345 11.33 11.47 -19.64
N ASN A 346 10.06 11.26 -19.37
CA ASN A 346 9.36 9.97 -19.43
C ASN A 346 8.64 9.72 -20.76
N LYS A 347 9.14 10.33 -21.85
CA LYS A 347 8.70 10.13 -23.25
C LYS A 347 7.30 10.61 -23.57
N MET A 348 6.68 11.41 -22.73
CA MET A 348 5.44 12.12 -23.07
C MET A 348 5.73 13.28 -24.03
N LYS A 349 4.77 13.60 -24.89
CA LYS A 349 4.85 14.81 -25.72
C LYS A 349 4.59 16.03 -24.84
N GLU A 350 5.40 17.07 -24.95
CA GLU A 350 5.22 18.31 -24.18
C GLU A 350 3.79 18.86 -24.28
N LYS A 351 3.23 18.89 -25.50
CA LYS A 351 1.85 19.31 -25.73
C LYS A 351 0.86 18.51 -24.87
N ARG A 352 1.02 17.19 -24.80
CA ARG A 352 0.15 16.33 -23.99
C ARG A 352 0.30 16.58 -22.48
N CYS A 353 1.52 16.84 -22.01
CA CYS A 353 1.74 17.23 -20.62
C CYS A 353 1.00 18.52 -20.27
N ARG A 354 1.04 19.54 -21.15
CA ARG A 354 0.33 20.81 -20.96
C ARG A 354 -1.19 20.62 -20.99
N GLU A 355 -1.70 19.82 -21.92
CA GLU A 355 -3.13 19.45 -21.97
C GLU A 355 -3.59 18.81 -20.67
N ILE A 356 -2.86 17.81 -20.14
CA ILE A 356 -3.21 17.16 -18.88
C ILE A 356 -3.16 18.16 -17.71
N TYR A 357 -2.17 19.04 -17.67
CA TYR A 357 -2.08 20.08 -16.65
C TYR A 357 -3.30 21.01 -16.67
N GLU A 358 -3.71 21.47 -17.86
CA GLU A 358 -4.89 22.32 -18.06
C GLU A 358 -6.17 21.56 -17.68
N GLU A 359 -6.35 20.30 -18.17
CA GLU A 359 -7.50 19.43 -17.85
C GLU A 359 -7.69 19.29 -16.33
N VAL A 360 -6.62 19.05 -15.58
CA VAL A 360 -6.69 18.90 -14.11
C VAL A 360 -6.99 20.24 -13.44
N THR A 361 -6.31 21.31 -13.86
CA THR A 361 -6.49 22.65 -13.25
C THR A 361 -7.91 23.20 -13.42
N GLU A 362 -8.57 22.87 -14.54
CA GLU A 362 -9.95 23.31 -14.80
C GLU A 362 -10.99 22.60 -13.89
N GLN A 363 -10.68 21.43 -13.36
CA GLN A 363 -11.58 20.64 -12.52
C GLN A 363 -11.35 20.84 -11.02
N CYS A 364 -10.16 21.29 -10.61
CA CYS A 364 -9.79 21.59 -9.24
C CYS A 364 -10.10 23.04 -8.85
#